data_47e7769d6759ca970dea60af8da106be
#
_entry.id   47e7769d6759ca970dea60af8da106be
#
_cell.length_a   1.000
_cell.length_b   1.000
_cell.length_c   1.000
_cell.angle_alpha   90.00
_cell.angle_beta   90.00
_cell.angle_gamma   90.00
#
_symmetry.space_group_name_H-M   'P 1'
#
loop_
_entity.id
_entity.type
_entity.pdbx_description
1 polymer ?
#
loop_
_entity_poly.entity_id
_entity_poly.type
_entity_poly.pdbx_seq_one_letter_code
_entity_poly.pdbx_strand_id
1 'polypeptide(L)'
;MSNINRTDLIKQGAIWAFIAVELAFFSIAGKFLSVTDATFMDPENMLLLLKQSAPIGIIALGMTIVMINGNIDLSVGAIFAMSAVILLDSMGWAWMQSLGVWSIPISWGLALLTGVVLGAINGLIVWKTGVDAFIVTLGSMLGYRGLVFMYNGEQPTSHLNWTLVDFAEARFLGLHTATWFLLVVALILWLVMTRTVHGRNAYAIGNNREAAVNAGIRVGPHFLWNFMLIGFLSALSAVVFYSESGSVNPNDGMLYELWAITAVVLGGTKLTGGYGSIISTLGGVIAIQLLRKGLGHIGSDTETVNLVIGLILIAVLFLDRQLNRKGKEELRV
;
A
#
# COMPACT_ATOMS: atom_id res chain seq x y z
N MET A 1 -0.83 -15.18 25.27
CA MET A 1 -1.86 -15.67 24.34
C MET A 1 -3.08 -14.80 24.59
N SER A 2 -3.30 -13.75 23.78
CA SER A 2 -4.46 -12.87 23.91
C SER A 2 -5.71 -13.68 23.52
N ASN A 3 -6.73 -13.68 24.37
CA ASN A 3 -8.05 -14.17 24.02
C ASN A 3 -8.48 -13.43 22.73
N ILE A 4 -8.46 -14.12 21.60
CA ILE A 4 -9.00 -13.60 20.35
C ILE A 4 -10.50 -13.42 20.60
N ASN A 5 -10.91 -12.16 20.69
CA ASN A 5 -12.29 -11.82 20.98
C ASN A 5 -13.16 -12.34 19.82
N ARG A 6 -14.35 -12.88 20.12
CA ARG A 6 -15.30 -13.42 19.12
C ARG A 6 -15.58 -12.40 18.01
N THR A 7 -15.58 -11.11 18.34
CA THR A 7 -15.70 -9.99 17.41
C THR A 7 -14.52 -9.86 16.44
N ASP A 8 -13.30 -10.23 16.85
CA ASP A 8 -12.10 -10.16 15.98
C ASP A 8 -12.10 -11.30 14.95
N LEU A 9 -12.56 -12.50 15.35
CA LEU A 9 -12.76 -13.63 14.45
C LEU A 9 -13.85 -13.32 13.41
N ILE A 10 -14.93 -12.66 13.82
CA ILE A 10 -16.02 -12.26 12.90
C ILE A 10 -15.50 -11.20 11.91
N LYS A 11 -14.73 -10.21 12.35
CA LYS A 11 -14.15 -9.17 11.47
C LYS A 11 -13.15 -9.75 10.48
N GLN A 12 -12.31 -10.69 10.92
CA GLN A 12 -11.38 -11.38 10.02
C GLN A 12 -12.11 -12.28 9.02
N GLY A 13 -13.17 -12.97 9.45
CA GLY A 13 -14.01 -13.79 8.56
C GLY A 13 -14.78 -12.96 7.52
N ALA A 14 -15.18 -11.74 7.88
CA ALA A 14 -15.95 -10.88 7.00
C ALA A 14 -15.23 -10.49 5.71
N ILE A 15 -13.91 -10.23 5.76
CA ILE A 15 -13.14 -9.89 4.56
C ILE A 15 -13.06 -11.07 3.58
N TRP A 16 -12.88 -12.29 4.09
CA TRP A 16 -12.84 -13.48 3.24
C TRP A 16 -14.22 -13.82 2.65
N ALA A 17 -15.29 -13.61 3.42
CA ALA A 17 -16.66 -13.72 2.92
C ALA A 17 -16.93 -12.68 1.82
N PHE A 18 -16.47 -11.44 1.99
CA PHE A 18 -16.58 -10.39 0.98
C PHE A 18 -15.85 -10.78 -0.31
N ILE A 19 -14.60 -11.24 -0.22
CA ILE A 19 -13.84 -11.75 -1.37
C ILE A 19 -14.59 -12.89 -2.09
N ALA A 20 -15.16 -13.83 -1.33
CA ALA A 20 -15.93 -14.93 -1.92
C ALA A 20 -17.18 -14.43 -2.69
N VAL A 21 -17.87 -13.43 -2.14
CA VAL A 21 -19.01 -12.78 -2.80
C VAL A 21 -18.58 -12.06 -4.07
N GLU A 22 -17.46 -11.31 -4.05
CA GLU A 22 -16.93 -10.66 -5.25
C GLU A 22 -16.54 -11.67 -6.33
N LEU A 23 -15.84 -12.75 -5.96
CA LEU A 23 -15.49 -13.82 -6.90
C LEU A 23 -16.73 -14.44 -7.54
N ALA A 24 -17.75 -14.75 -6.74
CA ALA A 24 -19.02 -15.28 -7.25
C ALA A 24 -19.74 -14.28 -8.17
N PHE A 25 -19.81 -13.01 -7.76
CA PHE A 25 -20.46 -11.96 -8.53
C PHE A 25 -19.79 -11.75 -9.89
N PHE A 26 -18.48 -11.54 -9.93
CA PHE A 26 -17.77 -11.30 -11.19
C PHE A 26 -17.67 -12.54 -12.07
N SER A 27 -17.67 -13.75 -11.49
CA SER A 27 -17.74 -14.99 -12.25
C SER A 27 -19.09 -15.15 -12.96
N ILE A 28 -20.20 -14.72 -12.32
CA ILE A 28 -21.54 -14.77 -12.90
C ILE A 28 -21.72 -13.60 -13.88
N ALA A 29 -21.43 -12.37 -13.46
CA ALA A 29 -21.58 -11.18 -14.27
C ALA A 29 -20.70 -11.24 -15.53
N GLY A 30 -19.46 -11.77 -15.42
CA GLY A 30 -18.56 -11.95 -16.56
C GLY A 30 -19.11 -12.86 -17.64
N LYS A 31 -19.95 -13.84 -17.32
CA LYS A 31 -20.60 -14.69 -18.34
C LYS A 31 -21.57 -13.94 -19.26
N PHE A 32 -22.12 -12.83 -18.78
CA PHE A 32 -23.16 -12.07 -19.48
C PHE A 32 -22.67 -10.72 -20.01
N LEU A 33 -21.68 -10.12 -19.32
CA LEU A 33 -21.26 -8.73 -19.52
C LEU A 33 -19.76 -8.60 -19.88
N SER A 34 -19.01 -9.71 -19.95
CA SER A 34 -17.57 -9.65 -20.24
C SER A 34 -17.30 -8.99 -21.60
N VAL A 35 -16.33 -8.10 -21.62
CA VAL A 35 -15.77 -7.50 -22.85
C VAL A 35 -14.58 -8.30 -23.38
N THR A 36 -14.23 -9.43 -22.74
CA THR A 36 -13.14 -10.32 -23.12
C THR A 36 -13.65 -11.76 -23.28
N ASP A 37 -12.99 -12.56 -24.11
CA ASP A 37 -13.33 -13.97 -24.30
C ASP A 37 -12.90 -14.87 -23.13
N ALA A 38 -12.05 -14.36 -22.23
CA ALA A 38 -11.54 -15.11 -21.09
C ALA A 38 -12.58 -15.14 -19.94
N THR A 39 -12.69 -16.28 -19.26
CA THR A 39 -13.50 -16.36 -18.03
C THR A 39 -12.80 -15.62 -16.88
N PHE A 40 -13.59 -14.95 -16.01
CA PHE A 40 -13.00 -14.20 -14.89
C PHE A 40 -12.11 -15.06 -14.00
N MET A 41 -12.48 -16.33 -13.77
CA MET A 41 -11.77 -17.31 -12.92
C MET A 41 -10.65 -18.07 -13.65
N ASP A 42 -10.26 -17.64 -14.86
CA ASP A 42 -9.13 -18.24 -15.54
C ASP A 42 -7.87 -18.18 -14.65
N PRO A 43 -7.11 -19.29 -14.48
CA PRO A 43 -5.90 -19.29 -13.65
C PRO A 43 -4.89 -18.21 -14.03
N GLU A 44 -4.68 -17.93 -15.32
CA GLU A 44 -3.80 -16.85 -15.77
C GLU A 44 -4.33 -15.48 -15.33
N ASN A 45 -5.65 -15.29 -15.39
CA ASN A 45 -6.28 -14.06 -14.93
C ASN A 45 -6.10 -13.86 -13.41
N MET A 46 -6.18 -14.94 -12.64
CA MET A 46 -5.93 -14.90 -11.18
C MET A 46 -4.46 -14.65 -10.85
N LEU A 47 -3.53 -15.24 -11.60
CA LEU A 47 -2.10 -14.97 -11.43
C LEU A 47 -1.76 -13.51 -11.76
N LEU A 48 -2.36 -12.96 -12.81
CA LEU A 48 -2.22 -11.55 -13.17
C LEU A 48 -2.83 -10.63 -12.10
N LEU A 49 -3.97 -11.01 -11.50
CA LEU A 49 -4.56 -10.28 -10.39
C LEU A 49 -3.58 -10.20 -9.20
N LEU A 50 -2.96 -11.32 -8.82
CA LEU A 50 -1.96 -11.35 -7.74
C LEU A 50 -0.74 -10.49 -8.08
N LYS A 51 -0.24 -10.54 -9.32
CA LYS A 51 0.83 -9.68 -9.81
C LYS A 51 0.47 -8.19 -9.66
N GLN A 52 -0.69 -7.80 -10.16
CA GLN A 52 -1.19 -6.42 -10.12
C GLN A 52 -1.56 -5.95 -8.71
N SER A 53 -1.76 -6.87 -7.76
CA SER A 53 -1.98 -6.54 -6.35
C SER A 53 -0.71 -6.06 -5.65
N ALA A 54 0.48 -6.41 -6.17
CA ALA A 54 1.74 -6.20 -5.47
C ALA A 54 2.05 -4.71 -5.22
N PRO A 55 1.96 -3.78 -6.19
CA PRO A 55 2.30 -2.38 -5.95
C PRO A 55 1.46 -1.75 -4.85
N ILE A 56 0.14 -1.81 -4.96
CA ILE A 56 -0.77 -1.27 -3.93
C ILE A 56 -0.65 -2.04 -2.61
N GLY A 57 -0.45 -3.37 -2.68
CA GLY A 57 -0.29 -4.21 -1.51
C GLY A 57 0.94 -3.85 -0.67
N ILE A 58 2.08 -3.61 -1.29
CA ILE A 58 3.32 -3.21 -0.61
C ILE A 58 3.10 -1.87 0.13
N ILE A 59 2.47 -0.88 -0.52
CA ILE A 59 2.13 0.40 0.11
C ILE A 59 1.13 0.20 1.25
N ALA A 60 0.07 -0.58 1.04
CA ALA A 60 -0.97 -0.85 2.04
C ALA A 60 -0.42 -1.54 3.29
N LEU A 61 0.54 -2.46 3.14
CA LEU A 61 1.22 -3.09 4.27
C LEU A 61 2.01 -2.07 5.12
N GLY A 62 2.70 -1.12 4.49
CA GLY A 62 3.34 0.01 5.18
C GLY A 62 2.32 0.92 5.85
N MET A 63 1.26 1.27 5.13
CA MET A 63 0.15 2.08 5.64
C MET A 63 -0.51 1.45 6.87
N THR A 64 -0.62 0.11 6.91
CA THR A 64 -1.14 -0.62 8.08
C THR A 64 -0.34 -0.28 9.35
N ILE A 65 0.99 -0.25 9.28
CA ILE A 65 1.84 0.06 10.43
C ILE A 65 1.65 1.51 10.87
N VAL A 66 1.64 2.43 9.91
CA VAL A 66 1.42 3.85 10.17
C VAL A 66 0.05 4.08 10.79
N MET A 67 -1.00 3.43 10.29
CA MET A 67 -2.37 3.54 10.82
C MET A 67 -2.52 2.87 12.19
N ILE A 68 -1.87 1.73 12.46
CA ILE A 68 -1.84 1.14 13.81
C ILE A 68 -1.27 2.12 14.83
N ASN A 69 -0.32 2.97 14.45
CA ASN A 69 0.21 4.05 15.29
C ASN A 69 -0.71 5.27 15.41
N GLY A 70 -1.87 5.28 14.77
CA GLY A 70 -2.80 6.42 14.75
C GLY A 70 -2.37 7.56 13.83
N ASN A 71 -1.53 7.30 12.83
CA ASN A 71 -1.12 8.26 11.80
C ASN A 71 -1.61 7.81 10.41
N ILE A 72 -1.58 8.72 9.45
CA ILE A 72 -1.88 8.45 8.03
C ILE A 72 -0.80 9.14 7.20
N ASP A 73 -0.35 8.50 6.12
CA ASP A 73 0.57 9.10 5.16
C ASP A 73 -0.09 9.22 3.78
N LEU A 74 -0.45 10.44 3.42
CA LEU A 74 -1.04 10.74 2.12
C LEU A 74 0.01 10.93 1.02
N SER A 75 1.29 11.03 1.37
CA SER A 75 2.35 11.31 0.40
C SER A 75 2.85 10.08 -0.37
N VAL A 76 2.40 8.87 0.00
CA VAL A 76 2.90 7.59 -0.54
C VAL A 76 2.84 7.52 -2.06
N GLY A 77 1.78 8.05 -2.69
CA GLY A 77 1.64 8.08 -4.15
C GLY A 77 2.62 9.06 -4.83
N ALA A 78 2.94 10.17 -4.18
CA ALA A 78 3.93 11.12 -4.67
C ALA A 78 5.36 10.59 -4.46
N ILE A 79 5.64 9.90 -3.34
CA ILE A 79 6.91 9.20 -3.09
C ILE A 79 7.11 8.09 -4.12
N PHE A 80 6.06 7.31 -4.41
CA PHE A 80 6.06 6.29 -5.46
C PHE A 80 6.48 6.89 -6.82
N ALA A 81 5.84 7.97 -7.25
CA ALA A 81 6.14 8.62 -8.52
C ALA A 81 7.58 9.16 -8.56
N MET A 82 8.03 9.86 -7.51
CA MET A 82 9.38 10.40 -7.45
C MET A 82 10.45 9.30 -7.48
N SER A 83 10.22 8.21 -6.75
CA SER A 83 11.13 7.05 -6.75
C SER A 83 11.17 6.36 -8.11
N ALA A 84 10.04 6.28 -8.83
CA ALA A 84 9.97 5.73 -10.17
C ALA A 84 10.76 6.58 -11.18
N VAL A 85 10.61 7.90 -11.10
CA VAL A 85 11.37 8.84 -11.95
C VAL A 85 12.86 8.67 -11.71
N ILE A 86 13.32 8.67 -10.46
CA ILE A 86 14.75 8.47 -10.13
C ILE A 86 15.24 7.09 -10.59
N LEU A 87 14.42 6.04 -10.47
CA LEU A 87 14.73 4.71 -10.97
C LEU A 87 15.07 4.73 -12.47
N LEU A 88 14.13 5.22 -13.28
CA LEU A 88 14.23 5.15 -14.73
C LEU A 88 15.24 6.15 -15.28
N ASP A 89 15.26 7.39 -14.76
CA ASP A 89 16.20 8.42 -15.20
C ASP A 89 17.65 8.04 -14.89
N SER A 90 17.92 7.52 -13.69
CA SER A 90 19.27 7.10 -13.30
C SER A 90 19.83 5.99 -14.19
N MET A 91 19.01 5.09 -14.70
CA MET A 91 19.42 4.07 -15.67
C MET A 91 19.85 4.69 -17.00
N GLY A 92 19.29 5.86 -17.36
CA GLY A 92 19.64 6.60 -18.58
C GLY A 92 20.96 7.39 -18.50
N TRP A 93 21.54 7.60 -17.29
CA TRP A 93 22.76 8.37 -17.15
C TRP A 93 23.95 7.68 -17.82
N ALA A 94 24.74 8.44 -18.60
CA ALA A 94 25.84 7.88 -19.40
C ALA A 94 26.85 7.07 -18.57
N TRP A 95 27.24 7.56 -17.38
CA TRP A 95 28.14 6.83 -16.49
C TRP A 95 27.50 5.57 -15.91
N MET A 96 26.16 5.58 -15.67
CA MET A 96 25.44 4.41 -15.17
C MET A 96 25.37 3.31 -16.25
N GLN A 97 25.13 3.70 -17.50
CA GLN A 97 25.14 2.76 -18.64
C GLN A 97 26.50 2.08 -18.80
N SER A 98 27.61 2.79 -18.51
CA SER A 98 28.94 2.20 -18.57
C SER A 98 29.18 1.08 -17.53
N LEU A 99 28.37 1.01 -16.48
CA LEU A 99 28.45 -0.05 -15.46
C LEU A 99 27.78 -1.37 -15.89
N GLY A 100 27.10 -1.38 -17.04
CA GLY A 100 26.39 -2.58 -17.54
C GLY A 100 25.34 -3.07 -16.55
N VAL A 101 25.40 -4.35 -16.19
CA VAL A 101 24.41 -5.00 -15.29
C VAL A 101 24.36 -4.36 -13.89
N TRP A 102 25.44 -3.73 -13.43
CA TRP A 102 25.50 -3.05 -12.13
C TRP A 102 24.65 -1.78 -12.07
N SER A 103 24.24 -1.23 -13.22
CA SER A 103 23.31 -0.10 -13.27
C SER A 103 21.98 -0.41 -12.58
N ILE A 104 21.51 -1.64 -12.68
CA ILE A 104 20.22 -2.09 -12.11
C ILE A 104 20.19 -1.95 -10.57
N PRO A 105 21.05 -2.65 -9.81
CA PRO A 105 21.00 -2.58 -8.34
C PRO A 105 21.34 -1.17 -7.82
N ILE A 106 22.15 -0.39 -8.52
CA ILE A 106 22.46 0.98 -8.11
C ILE A 106 21.23 1.89 -8.30
N SER A 107 20.56 1.81 -9.44
CA SER A 107 19.33 2.59 -9.69
C SER A 107 18.20 2.19 -8.72
N TRP A 108 18.07 0.90 -8.40
CA TRP A 108 17.17 0.44 -7.34
C TRP A 108 17.53 1.06 -5.99
N GLY A 109 18.81 1.06 -5.63
CA GLY A 109 19.31 1.68 -4.40
C GLY A 109 18.99 3.17 -4.32
N LEU A 110 19.15 3.91 -5.42
CA LEU A 110 18.81 5.33 -5.50
C LEU A 110 17.31 5.57 -5.34
N ALA A 111 16.47 4.78 -6.00
CA ALA A 111 15.01 4.87 -5.87
C ALA A 111 14.56 4.58 -4.42
N LEU A 112 15.07 3.50 -3.81
CA LEU A 112 14.74 3.14 -2.44
C LEU A 112 15.21 4.20 -1.44
N LEU A 113 16.41 4.74 -1.63
CA LEU A 113 16.95 5.83 -0.81
C LEU A 113 16.09 7.09 -0.92
N THR A 114 15.60 7.42 -2.11
CA THR A 114 14.67 8.54 -2.34
C THR A 114 13.42 8.36 -1.47
N GLY A 115 12.80 7.19 -1.48
CA GLY A 115 11.64 6.92 -0.63
C GLY A 115 11.94 7.04 0.86
N VAL A 116 13.06 6.48 1.33
CA VAL A 116 13.49 6.60 2.73
C VAL A 116 13.70 8.06 3.14
N VAL A 117 14.36 8.85 2.30
CA VAL A 117 14.63 10.27 2.57
C VAL A 117 13.34 11.09 2.65
N LEU A 118 12.44 10.93 1.68
CA LEU A 118 11.17 11.64 1.65
C LEU A 118 10.28 11.24 2.86
N GLY A 119 10.24 9.94 3.19
CA GLY A 119 9.58 9.47 4.39
C GLY A 119 10.23 10.00 5.67
N ALA A 120 11.56 10.05 5.73
CA ALA A 120 12.28 10.63 6.87
C ALA A 120 11.96 12.12 7.07
N ILE A 121 11.84 12.89 6.01
CA ILE A 121 11.42 14.31 6.06
C ILE A 121 10.05 14.42 6.73
N ASN A 122 9.05 13.62 6.29
CA ASN A 122 7.73 13.59 6.90
C ASN A 122 7.81 13.22 8.38
N GLY A 123 8.50 12.13 8.71
CA GLY A 123 8.64 11.65 10.07
C GLY A 123 9.34 12.66 10.99
N LEU A 124 10.36 13.37 10.49
CA LEU A 124 11.06 14.43 11.24
C LEU A 124 10.15 15.62 11.50
N ILE A 125 9.37 16.06 10.51
CA ILE A 125 8.43 17.17 10.67
C ILE A 125 7.39 16.79 11.74
N VAL A 126 6.71 15.65 11.60
CA VAL A 126 5.71 15.16 12.56
C VAL A 126 6.31 15.07 13.98
N TRP A 127 7.51 14.49 14.09
CA TRP A 127 8.17 14.34 15.40
C TRP A 127 8.56 15.65 16.01
N LYS A 128 9.26 16.53 15.27
CA LYS A 128 9.88 17.74 15.83
C LYS A 128 8.90 18.89 16.04
N THR A 129 7.88 18.99 15.18
CA THR A 129 6.89 20.08 15.26
C THR A 129 5.64 19.70 16.06
N GLY A 130 5.34 18.39 16.19
CA GLY A 130 4.10 17.91 16.78
C GLY A 130 2.85 18.16 15.93
N VAL A 131 3.00 18.65 14.71
CA VAL A 131 1.89 18.81 13.74
C VAL A 131 1.34 17.44 13.38
N ASP A 132 0.02 17.38 13.21
CA ASP A 132 -0.67 16.15 12.81
C ASP A 132 -0.11 15.57 11.51
N ALA A 133 0.11 14.26 11.49
CA ALA A 133 0.68 13.56 10.33
C ALA A 133 -0.15 13.74 9.06
N PHE A 134 -1.48 13.79 9.18
CA PHE A 134 -2.38 14.02 8.05
C PHE A 134 -2.07 15.37 7.35
N ILE A 135 -1.87 16.43 8.13
CA ILE A 135 -1.58 17.77 7.60
C ILE A 135 -0.19 17.80 6.95
N VAL A 136 0.81 17.23 7.64
CA VAL A 136 2.18 17.15 7.12
C VAL A 136 2.22 16.38 5.81
N THR A 137 1.62 15.20 5.76
CA THR A 137 1.68 14.33 4.58
C THR A 137 0.81 14.82 3.44
N LEU A 138 -0.29 15.55 3.72
CA LEU A 138 -1.05 16.24 2.69
C LEU A 138 -0.22 17.36 2.02
N GLY A 139 0.48 18.16 2.82
CA GLY A 139 1.41 19.16 2.29
C GLY A 139 2.56 18.54 1.51
N SER A 140 3.14 17.46 2.03
CA SER A 140 4.22 16.73 1.36
C SER A 140 3.74 16.05 0.07
N MET A 141 2.52 15.52 0.03
CA MET A 141 1.92 14.98 -1.19
C MET A 141 1.95 15.99 -2.34
N LEU A 142 1.50 17.22 -2.06
CA LEU A 142 1.52 18.30 -3.05
C LEU A 142 2.95 18.74 -3.38
N GLY A 143 3.80 18.88 -2.35
CA GLY A 143 5.20 19.28 -2.53
C GLY A 143 6.01 18.27 -3.33
N TYR A 144 5.94 16.99 -2.97
CA TYR A 144 6.67 15.92 -3.68
C TYR A 144 6.13 15.72 -5.09
N ARG A 145 4.82 15.83 -5.30
CA ARG A 145 4.23 15.82 -6.65
C ARG A 145 4.73 17.02 -7.48
N GLY A 146 4.81 18.19 -6.87
CA GLY A 146 5.41 19.38 -7.49
C GLY A 146 6.87 19.14 -7.89
N LEU A 147 7.68 18.50 -7.05
CA LEU A 147 9.06 18.12 -7.38
C LEU A 147 9.14 17.15 -8.57
N VAL A 148 8.23 16.18 -8.68
CA VAL A 148 8.15 15.29 -9.85
C VAL A 148 7.94 16.08 -11.13
N PHE A 149 6.99 17.02 -11.12
CA PHE A 149 6.73 17.89 -12.28
C PHE A 149 7.87 18.85 -12.58
N MET A 150 8.54 19.41 -11.56
CA MET A 150 9.69 20.29 -11.75
C MET A 150 10.88 19.54 -12.34
N TYR A 151 11.05 18.26 -11.99
CA TYR A 151 12.15 17.44 -12.48
C TYR A 151 11.92 16.98 -13.93
N ASN A 152 10.74 16.50 -14.25
CA ASN A 152 10.40 15.88 -15.54
C ASN A 152 9.64 16.78 -16.51
N GLY A 153 9.09 17.92 -16.05
CA GLY A 153 8.03 18.59 -16.76
C GLY A 153 6.76 17.73 -16.78
N GLU A 154 5.98 17.86 -17.84
CA GLU A 154 4.80 17.01 -18.07
C GLU A 154 5.11 15.76 -18.90
N GLN A 155 6.38 15.53 -19.22
CA GLN A 155 6.81 14.44 -20.10
C GLN A 155 7.03 13.14 -19.31
N PRO A 156 6.69 11.98 -19.87
CA PRO A 156 7.04 10.69 -19.28
C PRO A 156 8.56 10.49 -19.24
N THR A 157 9.08 9.93 -18.14
CA THR A 157 10.43 9.37 -18.11
C THR A 157 10.37 7.92 -18.55
N SER A 158 11.18 7.56 -19.53
CA SER A 158 11.19 6.20 -20.06
C SER A 158 12.60 5.67 -20.18
N HIS A 159 12.83 4.48 -19.63
CA HIS A 159 14.04 3.70 -19.85
C HIS A 159 13.70 2.21 -19.76
N LEU A 160 13.62 1.57 -20.93
CA LEU A 160 13.34 0.14 -20.99
C LEU A 160 14.65 -0.65 -20.88
N ASN A 161 14.72 -1.51 -19.87
CA ASN A 161 15.82 -2.44 -19.67
C ASN A 161 15.29 -3.88 -19.73
N TRP A 162 15.61 -4.60 -20.81
CA TRP A 162 15.12 -5.95 -21.05
C TRP A 162 15.45 -6.95 -19.95
N THR A 163 16.61 -6.82 -19.30
CA THR A 163 16.97 -7.68 -18.16
C THR A 163 16.02 -7.50 -16.99
N LEU A 164 15.53 -6.27 -16.75
CA LEU A 164 14.53 -5.99 -15.73
C LEU A 164 13.15 -6.49 -16.12
N VAL A 165 12.77 -6.32 -17.39
CA VAL A 165 11.49 -6.84 -17.92
C VAL A 165 11.45 -8.36 -17.76
N ASP A 166 12.49 -9.05 -18.20
CA ASP A 166 12.59 -10.51 -18.07
C ASP A 166 12.52 -10.95 -16.59
N PHE A 167 13.17 -10.22 -15.69
CA PHE A 167 13.09 -10.48 -14.26
C PHE A 167 11.69 -10.24 -13.69
N ALA A 168 11.01 -9.16 -14.09
CA ALA A 168 9.68 -8.80 -13.62
C ALA A 168 8.61 -9.80 -14.11
N GLU A 169 8.77 -10.28 -15.35
CA GLU A 169 7.88 -11.28 -15.97
C GLU A 169 8.17 -12.71 -15.52
N ALA A 170 9.35 -12.97 -14.96
CA ALA A 170 9.73 -14.30 -14.51
C ALA A 170 8.72 -14.87 -13.51
N ARG A 171 8.48 -16.17 -13.63
CA ARG A 171 7.63 -16.93 -12.71
C ARG A 171 8.47 -17.93 -11.92
N PHE A 172 8.42 -17.79 -10.60
CA PHE A 172 9.02 -18.76 -9.68
C PHE A 172 7.91 -19.51 -8.94
N LEU A 173 7.94 -20.83 -8.95
CA LEU A 173 6.87 -21.68 -8.40
C LEU A 173 5.46 -21.32 -8.91
N GLY A 174 5.36 -20.90 -10.17
CA GLY A 174 4.08 -20.52 -10.80
C GLY A 174 3.59 -19.10 -10.51
N LEU A 175 4.23 -18.34 -9.61
CA LEU A 175 3.87 -16.96 -9.27
C LEU A 175 4.86 -15.96 -9.90
N HIS A 176 4.36 -14.82 -10.32
CA HIS A 176 5.17 -13.72 -10.83
C HIS A 176 6.08 -13.12 -9.74
N THR A 177 7.23 -12.60 -10.14
CA THR A 177 8.21 -11.96 -9.24
C THR A 177 7.58 -10.89 -8.34
N ALA A 178 6.69 -10.04 -8.88
CA ALA A 178 5.99 -9.01 -8.10
C ALA A 178 5.17 -9.59 -6.94
N THR A 179 4.51 -10.74 -7.15
CA THR A 179 3.75 -11.44 -6.09
C THR A 179 4.67 -11.91 -4.97
N TRP A 180 5.87 -12.38 -5.30
CA TRP A 180 6.86 -12.79 -4.31
C TRP A 180 7.36 -11.61 -3.48
N PHE A 181 7.59 -10.45 -4.09
CA PHE A 181 7.92 -9.23 -3.33
C PHE A 181 6.82 -8.90 -2.31
N LEU A 182 5.54 -8.93 -2.72
CA LEU A 182 4.42 -8.70 -1.82
C LEU A 182 4.40 -9.70 -0.65
N LEU A 183 4.55 -11.00 -0.93
CA LEU A 183 4.52 -12.05 0.08
C LEU A 183 5.70 -11.96 1.06
N VAL A 184 6.91 -11.69 0.56
CA VAL A 184 8.10 -11.51 1.39
C VAL A 184 7.97 -10.29 2.29
N VAL A 185 7.53 -9.15 1.75
CA VAL A 185 7.25 -7.94 2.53
C VAL A 185 6.19 -8.21 3.58
N ALA A 186 5.09 -8.88 3.21
CA ALA A 186 4.04 -9.25 4.15
C ALA A 186 4.55 -10.13 5.30
N LEU A 187 5.37 -11.14 4.99
CA LEU A 187 5.97 -12.02 5.99
C LEU A 187 6.90 -11.25 6.94
N ILE A 188 7.78 -10.40 6.40
CA ILE A 188 8.70 -9.58 7.20
C ILE A 188 7.91 -8.66 8.13
N LEU A 189 6.94 -7.92 7.59
CA LEU A 189 6.15 -6.97 8.39
C LEU A 189 5.24 -7.68 9.39
N TRP A 190 4.70 -8.86 9.06
CA TRP A 190 3.98 -9.69 10.00
C TRP A 190 4.87 -10.13 11.17
N LEU A 191 6.10 -10.58 10.91
CA LEU A 191 7.08 -10.93 11.95
C LEU A 191 7.44 -9.70 12.79
N VAL A 192 7.70 -8.55 12.17
CA VAL A 192 7.99 -7.29 12.87
C VAL A 192 6.84 -6.93 13.81
N MET A 193 5.61 -6.93 13.33
CA MET A 193 4.44 -6.51 14.11
C MET A 193 4.08 -7.51 15.22
N THR A 194 4.30 -8.81 15.01
CA THR A 194 3.88 -9.83 16.00
C THR A 194 4.99 -10.28 16.96
N ARG A 195 6.26 -10.17 16.56
CA ARG A 195 7.38 -10.77 17.30
C ARG A 195 8.37 -9.76 17.88
N THR A 196 8.34 -8.48 17.47
CA THR A 196 9.32 -7.49 17.91
C THR A 196 8.77 -6.49 18.92
N VAL A 197 9.69 -5.76 19.59
CA VAL A 197 9.35 -4.63 20.47
C VAL A 197 8.71 -3.49 19.66
N HIS A 198 9.15 -3.30 18.41
CA HIS A 198 8.60 -2.27 17.52
C HIS A 198 7.09 -2.46 17.30
N GLY A 199 6.66 -3.69 17.00
CA GLY A 199 5.23 -3.97 16.84
C GLY A 199 4.43 -3.75 18.12
N ARG A 200 4.92 -4.21 19.28
CA ARG A 200 4.26 -3.96 20.57
C ARG A 200 4.12 -2.46 20.87
N ASN A 201 5.17 -1.70 20.61
CA ASN A 201 5.14 -0.24 20.79
C ASN A 201 4.16 0.42 19.82
N ALA A 202 4.07 -0.04 18.58
CA ALA A 202 3.12 0.46 17.58
C ALA A 202 1.68 0.39 18.09
N TYR A 203 1.25 -0.78 18.58
CA TYR A 203 -0.07 -0.95 19.16
C TYR A 203 -0.28 -0.15 20.45
N ALA A 204 0.72 -0.07 21.31
CA ALA A 204 0.65 0.70 22.54
C ALA A 204 0.45 2.20 22.27
N ILE A 205 1.24 2.77 21.37
CA ILE A 205 1.16 4.18 20.96
C ILE A 205 -0.22 4.50 20.35
N GLY A 206 -0.69 3.63 19.43
CA GLY A 206 -1.97 3.83 18.78
C GLY A 206 -3.18 3.68 19.71
N ASN A 207 -3.08 2.85 20.77
CA ASN A 207 -4.13 2.73 21.76
C ASN A 207 -4.22 3.96 22.67
N ASN A 208 -3.09 4.42 23.19
CA ASN A 208 -3.03 5.63 24.02
C ASN A 208 -1.60 6.19 24.01
N ARG A 209 -1.39 7.26 23.26
CA ARG A 209 -0.09 7.92 23.10
C ARG A 209 0.48 8.43 24.42
N GLU A 210 -0.36 9.02 25.26
CA GLU A 210 0.06 9.58 26.57
C GLU A 210 0.50 8.47 27.52
N ALA A 211 -0.29 7.39 27.63
CA ALA A 211 0.08 6.24 28.43
C ALA A 211 1.37 5.57 27.93
N ALA A 212 1.58 5.51 26.61
CA ALA A 212 2.81 4.96 26.00
C ALA A 212 4.04 5.81 26.38
N VAL A 213 3.93 7.14 26.37
CA VAL A 213 5.00 8.05 26.83
C VAL A 213 5.30 7.83 28.32
N ASN A 214 4.26 7.73 29.15
CA ASN A 214 4.41 7.49 30.59
C ASN A 214 5.04 6.11 30.88
N ALA A 215 4.86 5.14 30.01
CA ALA A 215 5.53 3.83 30.05
C ALA A 215 6.97 3.84 29.49
N GLY A 216 7.52 5.03 29.14
CA GLY A 216 8.89 5.18 28.64
C GLY A 216 9.08 4.90 27.16
N ILE A 217 8.01 4.76 26.35
CA ILE A 217 8.12 4.54 24.91
C ILE A 217 8.50 5.85 24.22
N ARG A 218 9.56 5.81 23.41
CA ARG A 218 10.03 6.97 22.62
C ARG A 218 9.20 7.14 21.35
N VAL A 219 8.05 7.83 21.46
CA VAL A 219 7.09 8.00 20.39
C VAL A 219 7.67 8.67 19.13
N GLY A 220 8.44 9.75 19.31
CA GLY A 220 9.01 10.52 18.19
C GLY A 220 9.92 9.70 17.27
N PRO A 221 11.00 9.04 17.79
CA PRO A 221 11.81 8.13 16.97
C PRO A 221 11.02 7.00 16.35
N HIS A 222 9.95 6.51 17.03
CA HIS A 222 9.09 5.45 16.49
C HIS A 222 8.30 5.94 15.26
N PHE A 223 7.78 7.17 15.29
CA PHE A 223 7.14 7.77 14.15
C PHE A 223 8.12 7.96 12.98
N LEU A 224 9.32 8.49 13.23
CA LEU A 224 10.35 8.63 12.21
C LEU A 224 10.60 7.30 11.47
N TRP A 225 10.81 6.21 12.24
CA TRP A 225 11.03 4.89 11.65
C TRP A 225 9.84 4.41 10.79
N ASN A 226 8.61 4.65 11.23
CA ASN A 226 7.42 4.24 10.47
C ASN A 226 7.26 5.04 9.18
N PHE A 227 7.56 6.35 9.21
CA PHE A 227 7.53 7.16 7.98
C PHE A 227 8.68 6.81 7.02
N MET A 228 9.87 6.50 7.52
CA MET A 228 10.96 5.98 6.70
C MET A 228 10.59 4.62 6.07
N LEU A 229 9.96 3.75 6.83
CA LEU A 229 9.53 2.43 6.36
C LEU A 229 8.46 2.53 5.28
N ILE A 230 7.43 3.36 5.45
CA ILE A 230 6.39 3.52 4.43
C ILE A 230 6.94 4.21 3.17
N GLY A 231 7.86 5.16 3.34
CA GLY A 231 8.58 5.76 2.22
C GLY A 231 9.42 4.74 1.44
N PHE A 232 10.17 3.87 2.14
CA PHE A 232 10.88 2.74 1.55
C PHE A 232 9.93 1.80 0.79
N LEU A 233 8.80 1.43 1.39
CA LEU A 233 7.82 0.53 0.77
C LEU A 233 7.13 1.17 -0.44
N SER A 234 6.88 2.48 -0.42
CA SER A 234 6.37 3.21 -1.58
C SER A 234 7.38 3.20 -2.73
N ALA A 235 8.66 3.39 -2.44
CA ALA A 235 9.73 3.27 -3.43
C ALA A 235 9.92 1.82 -3.93
N LEU A 236 9.84 0.82 -3.03
CA LEU A 236 9.89 -0.59 -3.42
C LEU A 236 8.73 -0.97 -4.34
N SER A 237 7.53 -0.46 -4.05
CA SER A 237 6.37 -0.60 -4.92
C SER A 237 6.62 -0.02 -6.32
N ALA A 238 7.24 1.15 -6.40
CA ALA A 238 7.64 1.77 -7.67
C ALA A 238 8.68 0.92 -8.42
N VAL A 239 9.71 0.43 -7.73
CA VAL A 239 10.72 -0.46 -8.30
C VAL A 239 10.08 -1.72 -8.89
N VAL A 240 9.19 -2.38 -8.15
CA VAL A 240 8.49 -3.60 -8.59
C VAL A 240 7.62 -3.32 -9.83
N PHE A 241 6.89 -2.20 -9.83
CA PHE A 241 5.98 -1.86 -10.92
C PHE A 241 6.74 -1.42 -12.19
N TYR A 242 7.70 -0.51 -12.07
CA TYR A 242 8.39 0.08 -13.23
C TYR A 242 9.52 -0.78 -13.78
N SER A 243 9.97 -1.81 -13.09
CA SER A 243 10.86 -2.82 -13.65
C SER A 243 10.26 -3.52 -14.88
N GLU A 244 8.92 -3.59 -14.95
CA GLU A 244 8.20 -4.15 -16.09
C GLU A 244 7.84 -3.08 -17.13
N SER A 245 7.23 -1.97 -16.69
CA SER A 245 6.65 -1.00 -17.63
C SER A 245 7.70 -0.11 -18.32
N GLY A 246 8.83 0.14 -17.69
CA GLY A 246 9.91 0.96 -18.22
C GLY A 246 9.56 2.41 -18.55
N SER A 247 8.37 2.89 -18.16
CA SER A 247 7.93 4.27 -18.40
C SER A 247 7.02 4.76 -17.27
N VAL A 248 7.28 5.94 -16.75
CA VAL A 248 6.52 6.60 -15.68
C VAL A 248 6.01 7.96 -16.12
N ASN A 249 4.73 8.23 -15.85
CA ASN A 249 4.14 9.56 -16.00
C ASN A 249 4.20 10.31 -14.67
N PRO A 250 4.35 11.66 -14.68
CA PRO A 250 4.33 12.47 -13.46
C PRO A 250 3.06 12.30 -12.61
N ASN A 251 1.94 11.92 -13.21
CA ASN A 251 0.66 11.67 -12.54
C ASN A 251 0.52 10.26 -11.98
N ASP A 252 1.42 9.34 -12.29
CA ASP A 252 1.33 7.97 -11.77
C ASP A 252 1.38 7.97 -10.23
N GLY A 253 0.74 6.98 -9.64
CA GLY A 253 0.57 6.91 -8.20
C GLY A 253 -0.47 7.87 -7.61
N MET A 254 -1.19 8.67 -8.41
CA MET A 254 -2.34 9.42 -7.91
C MET A 254 -3.43 8.46 -7.41
N LEU A 255 -4.05 8.81 -6.28
CA LEU A 255 -5.05 8.00 -5.56
C LEU A 255 -4.50 6.71 -4.90
N TYR A 256 -3.21 6.40 -5.02
CA TYR A 256 -2.63 5.20 -4.39
C TYR A 256 -2.75 5.25 -2.85
N GLU A 257 -2.66 6.45 -2.26
CA GLU A 257 -2.92 6.69 -0.85
C GLU A 257 -4.34 6.28 -0.46
N LEU A 258 -5.35 6.66 -1.26
CA LEU A 258 -6.76 6.33 -0.99
C LEU A 258 -7.04 4.84 -1.18
N TRP A 259 -6.48 4.21 -2.22
CA TRP A 259 -6.64 2.77 -2.44
C TRP A 259 -5.95 1.96 -1.35
N ALA A 260 -4.75 2.38 -0.91
CA ALA A 260 -4.06 1.73 0.20
C ALA A 260 -4.84 1.87 1.51
N ILE A 261 -5.31 3.08 1.86
CA ILE A 261 -6.15 3.31 3.05
C ILE A 261 -7.41 2.45 2.98
N THR A 262 -8.11 2.43 1.82
CA THR A 262 -9.31 1.63 1.64
C THR A 262 -9.05 0.14 1.88
N ALA A 263 -7.96 -0.41 1.31
CA ALA A 263 -7.56 -1.79 1.52
C ALA A 263 -7.25 -2.09 3.00
N VAL A 264 -6.56 -1.19 3.68
CA VAL A 264 -6.19 -1.31 5.10
C VAL A 264 -7.42 -1.28 6.00
N VAL A 265 -8.35 -0.34 5.75
CA VAL A 265 -9.60 -0.20 6.53
C VAL A 265 -10.54 -1.35 6.25
N LEU A 266 -10.69 -1.77 4.97
CA LEU A 266 -11.48 -2.94 4.58
C LEU A 266 -10.93 -4.22 5.23
N GLY A 267 -9.59 -4.32 5.40
CA GLY A 267 -8.92 -5.35 6.19
C GLY A 267 -9.15 -5.23 7.69
N GLY A 268 -9.90 -4.23 8.18
CA GLY A 268 -10.31 -4.07 9.57
C GLY A 268 -9.34 -3.30 10.45
N THR A 269 -8.31 -2.65 9.90
CA THR A 269 -7.45 -1.74 10.66
C THR A 269 -8.18 -0.44 10.98
N LYS A 270 -8.13 0.01 12.24
CA LYS A 270 -8.81 1.22 12.69
C LYS A 270 -8.04 2.48 12.32
N LEU A 271 -8.74 3.50 11.82
CA LEU A 271 -8.17 4.84 11.58
C LEU A 271 -7.68 5.52 12.87
N THR A 272 -8.32 5.21 13.99
CA THR A 272 -7.95 5.78 15.30
C THR A 272 -6.69 5.17 15.90
N GLY A 273 -6.12 4.15 15.26
CA GLY A 273 -4.96 3.41 15.74
C GLY A 273 -5.26 2.28 16.73
N GLY A 274 -4.22 1.64 17.20
CA GLY A 274 -4.23 0.61 18.24
C GLY A 274 -4.74 -0.77 17.80
N TYR A 275 -5.28 -0.90 16.59
CA TYR A 275 -5.82 -2.17 16.08
C TYR A 275 -5.60 -2.31 14.59
N GLY A 276 -5.17 -3.48 14.15
CA GLY A 276 -4.93 -3.82 12.76
C GLY A 276 -4.12 -5.10 12.60
N SER A 277 -4.05 -5.63 11.37
CA SER A 277 -3.32 -6.86 11.05
C SER A 277 -2.78 -6.84 9.63
N ILE A 278 -1.53 -7.22 9.47
CA ILE A 278 -0.87 -7.40 8.17
C ILE A 278 -1.61 -8.41 7.30
N ILE A 279 -2.03 -9.55 7.88
CA ILE A 279 -2.75 -10.61 7.15
C ILE A 279 -4.12 -10.12 6.68
N SER A 280 -4.85 -9.41 7.54
CA SER A 280 -6.16 -8.88 7.18
C SER A 280 -6.05 -7.78 6.10
N THR A 281 -4.98 -6.98 6.13
CA THR A 281 -4.69 -6.01 5.06
C THR A 281 -4.46 -6.70 3.72
N LEU A 282 -3.77 -7.85 3.67
CA LEU A 282 -3.65 -8.62 2.42
C LEU A 282 -5.02 -9.01 1.85
N GLY A 283 -5.95 -9.43 2.72
CA GLY A 283 -7.34 -9.68 2.30
C GLY A 283 -7.99 -8.42 1.70
N GLY A 284 -7.83 -7.26 2.35
CA GLY A 284 -8.32 -5.99 1.83
C GLY A 284 -7.71 -5.58 0.49
N VAL A 285 -6.41 -5.82 0.31
CA VAL A 285 -5.71 -5.58 -0.97
C VAL A 285 -6.27 -6.48 -2.07
N ILE A 286 -6.45 -7.77 -1.79
CA ILE A 286 -7.05 -8.72 -2.76
C ILE A 286 -8.47 -8.29 -3.12
N ALA A 287 -9.28 -7.89 -2.14
CA ALA A 287 -10.64 -7.42 -2.38
C ALA A 287 -10.67 -6.18 -3.29
N ILE A 288 -9.90 -5.14 -2.99
CA ILE A 288 -9.83 -3.94 -3.84
C ILE A 288 -9.34 -4.29 -5.25
N GLN A 289 -8.38 -5.19 -5.39
CA GLN A 289 -7.87 -5.59 -6.70
C GLN A 289 -8.86 -6.47 -7.47
N LEU A 290 -9.60 -7.34 -6.78
CA LEU A 290 -10.72 -8.09 -7.37
C LEU A 290 -11.80 -7.17 -7.92
N LEU A 291 -12.18 -6.16 -7.12
CA LEU A 291 -13.15 -5.16 -7.52
C LEU A 291 -12.70 -4.42 -8.79
N ARG A 292 -11.46 -3.90 -8.78
CA ARG A 292 -10.89 -3.17 -9.94
C ARG A 292 -10.87 -4.03 -11.20
N LYS A 293 -10.33 -5.24 -11.06
CA LYS A 293 -10.21 -6.17 -12.19
C LYS A 293 -11.57 -6.67 -12.64
N GLY A 294 -12.48 -6.94 -11.70
CA GLY A 294 -13.83 -7.41 -12.02
C GLY A 294 -14.66 -6.36 -12.74
N LEU A 295 -14.63 -5.11 -12.27
CA LEU A 295 -15.29 -3.99 -12.94
C LEU A 295 -14.72 -3.76 -14.33
N GLY A 296 -13.37 -3.77 -14.49
CA GLY A 296 -12.74 -3.68 -15.80
C GLY A 296 -13.12 -4.85 -16.73
N HIS A 297 -13.27 -6.07 -16.19
CA HIS A 297 -13.67 -7.25 -16.96
C HIS A 297 -15.09 -7.14 -17.55
N ILE A 298 -15.99 -6.43 -16.86
CA ILE A 298 -17.36 -6.13 -17.36
C ILE A 298 -17.46 -4.79 -18.09
N GLY A 299 -16.34 -4.16 -18.47
CA GLY A 299 -16.29 -2.97 -19.32
C GLY A 299 -16.42 -1.63 -18.60
N SER A 300 -16.28 -1.58 -17.27
CA SER A 300 -16.28 -0.31 -16.56
C SER A 300 -14.98 0.47 -16.80
N ASP A 301 -15.10 1.78 -16.94
CA ASP A 301 -13.96 2.72 -17.03
C ASP A 301 -13.28 2.96 -15.68
N THR A 302 -12.12 3.59 -15.72
CA THR A 302 -11.32 3.91 -14.51
C THR A 302 -12.06 4.83 -13.56
N GLU A 303 -12.85 5.76 -14.07
CA GLU A 303 -13.64 6.74 -13.31
C GLU A 303 -14.72 6.04 -12.49
N THR A 304 -15.44 5.10 -13.09
CA THR A 304 -16.44 4.25 -12.40
C THR A 304 -15.79 3.39 -11.32
N VAL A 305 -14.62 2.79 -11.60
CA VAL A 305 -13.86 2.03 -10.60
C VAL A 305 -13.49 2.90 -9.41
N ASN A 306 -12.97 4.11 -9.64
CA ASN A 306 -12.61 5.05 -8.58
C ASN A 306 -13.83 5.49 -7.77
N LEU A 307 -14.97 5.76 -8.42
CA LEU A 307 -16.23 6.08 -7.75
C LEU A 307 -16.66 4.95 -6.80
N VAL A 308 -16.64 3.71 -7.27
CA VAL A 308 -17.03 2.54 -6.47
C VAL A 308 -16.09 2.36 -5.27
N ILE A 309 -14.77 2.47 -5.47
CA ILE A 309 -13.79 2.40 -4.37
C ILE A 309 -14.04 3.50 -3.33
N GLY A 310 -14.31 4.73 -3.77
CA GLY A 310 -14.63 5.85 -2.88
C GLY A 310 -15.90 5.59 -2.06
N LEU A 311 -16.95 5.04 -2.68
CA LEU A 311 -18.20 4.68 -1.99
C LEU A 311 -17.97 3.54 -0.98
N ILE A 312 -17.17 2.54 -1.33
CA ILE A 312 -16.78 1.45 -0.41
C ILE A 312 -16.02 2.02 0.79
N LEU A 313 -15.07 2.92 0.58
CA LEU A 313 -14.34 3.57 1.67
C LEU A 313 -15.30 4.25 2.65
N ILE A 314 -16.23 5.06 2.13
CA ILE A 314 -17.23 5.75 2.96
C ILE A 314 -18.11 4.74 3.71
N ALA A 315 -18.58 3.70 3.03
CA ALA A 315 -19.44 2.66 3.63
C ALA A 315 -18.72 1.90 4.74
N VAL A 316 -17.46 1.50 4.53
CA VAL A 316 -16.67 0.77 5.53
C VAL A 316 -16.38 1.64 6.74
N LEU A 317 -16.02 2.93 6.55
CA LEU A 317 -15.82 3.89 7.64
C LEU A 317 -17.10 4.12 8.46
N PHE A 318 -18.23 4.23 7.78
CA PHE A 318 -19.53 4.37 8.44
C PHE A 318 -19.86 3.13 9.29
N LEU A 319 -19.69 1.93 8.73
CA LEU A 319 -19.91 0.67 9.44
C LEU A 319 -18.97 0.50 10.64
N ASP A 320 -17.67 0.79 10.49
CA ASP A 320 -16.71 0.72 11.61
C ASP A 320 -17.11 1.66 12.74
N ARG A 321 -17.56 2.88 12.43
CA ARG A 321 -18.07 3.83 13.44
C ARG A 321 -19.29 3.30 14.17
N GLN A 322 -20.25 2.71 13.46
CA GLN A 322 -21.47 2.16 14.07
C GLN A 322 -21.16 0.98 15.01
N LEU A 323 -20.31 0.06 14.57
CA LEU A 323 -19.91 -1.09 15.37
C LEU A 323 -19.14 -0.70 16.64
N ASN A 324 -18.24 0.29 16.53
CA ASN A 324 -17.50 0.78 17.69
C ASN A 324 -18.39 1.56 18.68
N ARG A 325 -19.48 2.17 18.25
CA ARG A 325 -20.46 2.85 19.12
C ARG A 325 -21.26 1.86 19.94
N LYS A 326 -21.78 0.80 19.34
CA LYS A 326 -22.52 -0.26 20.04
C LYS A 326 -21.67 -0.95 21.12
N GLY A 327 -20.42 -1.29 20.80
CA GLY A 327 -19.52 -1.91 21.78
C GLY A 327 -19.20 -1.03 23.01
N LYS A 328 -19.25 0.30 22.89
CA LYS A 328 -19.09 1.22 24.03
C LYS A 328 -20.38 1.36 24.87
N GLU A 329 -21.55 1.19 24.29
CA GLU A 329 -22.83 1.21 24.98
C GLU A 329 -23.04 -0.07 25.79
N GLU A 330 -22.66 -1.24 25.27
CA GLU A 330 -22.72 -2.52 25.99
C GLU A 330 -21.77 -2.59 27.21
N LEU A 331 -20.65 -1.87 27.19
CA LEU A 331 -19.71 -1.79 28.32
C LEU A 331 -20.13 -0.81 29.42
N ARG A 332 -21.19 -0.04 29.23
CA ARG A 332 -21.75 0.93 30.20
C ARG A 332 -22.96 0.42 30.97
N VAL A 333 -23.44 -0.76 30.64
CA VAL A 333 -24.50 -1.52 31.34
C VAL A 333 -23.86 -2.61 32.18
#